data_9211138fe02dffd2597907d6e3d65035
#
_entry.id   9211138fe02dffd2597907d6e3d65035
#
_cell.length_a   1.000
_cell.length_b   1.000
_cell.length_c   1.000
_cell.angle_alpha   90.00
_cell.angle_beta   90.00
_cell.angle_gamma   90.00
#
_symmetry.space_group_name_H-M   'P 1'
#
loop_
_entity.id
_entity.type
_entity.pdbx_description
1 polymer ?
#
loop_
_entity_poly.entity_id
_entity_poly.type
_entity_poly.pdbx_seq_one_letter_code
_entity_poly.pdbx_strand_id
1 'polypeptide(L)'
;MFQSVKSVVIVGGGSAGWLTALVLSAYCPFLKIRLVHPRVNNPIGVGESTQPDFPQRLAAANVDFSEFYRECDVTMKCGIFYRDWNTLGDHYWHPFTAMVDNGPYTAAHHYQQLIRENPSVYTHEGYYAAVHTSYETCVKKNLVAPESALAFHVDAAKLAVYLRKHLT
;
A
#
# COMPACT_ATOMS: atom_id res chain seq x y z
N MET A 1 -13.96 -34.19 -8.03
CA MET A 1 -14.09 -33.26 -9.18
C MET A 1 -14.59 -31.92 -8.61
N PHE A 2 -13.73 -30.95 -8.41
CA PHE A 2 -14.15 -29.62 -7.93
C PHE A 2 -14.91 -28.94 -9.06
N GLN A 3 -16.18 -28.64 -8.87
CA GLN A 3 -16.92 -27.77 -9.79
C GLN A 3 -16.24 -26.41 -9.80
N SER A 4 -15.85 -25.92 -10.97
CA SER A 4 -15.26 -24.59 -11.09
C SER A 4 -16.27 -23.53 -10.65
N VAL A 5 -15.87 -22.67 -9.72
CA VAL A 5 -16.70 -21.53 -9.28
C VAL A 5 -16.95 -20.62 -10.46
N LYS A 6 -18.20 -20.30 -10.76
CA LYS A 6 -18.60 -19.42 -11.87
C LYS A 6 -19.14 -18.07 -11.42
N SER A 7 -19.52 -17.95 -10.17
CA SER A 7 -20.06 -16.73 -9.61
C SER A 7 -19.69 -16.56 -8.14
N VAL A 8 -19.54 -15.33 -7.72
CA VAL A 8 -19.23 -14.93 -6.34
C VAL A 8 -20.19 -13.83 -5.91
N VAL A 9 -20.67 -13.91 -4.69
CA VAL A 9 -21.44 -12.85 -4.05
C VAL A 9 -20.59 -12.29 -2.91
N ILE A 10 -20.33 -11.00 -2.96
CA ILE A 10 -19.62 -10.24 -1.93
C ILE A 10 -20.66 -9.49 -1.10
N VAL A 11 -20.68 -9.69 0.19
CA VAL A 11 -21.60 -9.01 1.11
C VAL A 11 -20.82 -7.97 1.91
N GLY A 12 -21.10 -6.69 1.65
CA GLY A 12 -20.46 -5.55 2.29
C GLY A 12 -19.91 -4.54 1.27
N GLY A 13 -20.22 -3.26 1.46
CA GLY A 13 -19.83 -2.17 0.56
C GLY A 13 -18.76 -1.23 1.15
N GLY A 14 -18.03 -1.68 2.15
CA GLY A 14 -16.83 -0.98 2.63
C GLY A 14 -15.60 -1.25 1.75
N SER A 15 -14.46 -0.68 2.13
CA SER A 15 -13.19 -0.82 1.40
C SER A 15 -12.86 -2.28 1.08
N ALA A 16 -13.00 -3.19 2.04
CA ALA A 16 -12.71 -4.62 1.86
C ALA A 16 -13.58 -5.26 0.77
N GLY A 17 -14.88 -4.95 0.75
CA GLY A 17 -15.80 -5.51 -0.26
C GLY A 17 -15.46 -5.03 -1.66
N TRP A 18 -15.24 -3.73 -1.83
CA TRP A 18 -14.89 -3.16 -3.12
C TRP A 18 -13.50 -3.55 -3.60
N LEU A 19 -12.51 -3.64 -2.70
CA LEU A 19 -11.18 -4.16 -3.03
C LEU A 19 -11.23 -5.63 -3.45
N THR A 20 -12.04 -6.44 -2.77
CA THR A 20 -12.25 -7.84 -3.17
C THR A 20 -12.85 -7.92 -4.57
N ALA A 21 -13.86 -7.09 -4.87
CA ALA A 21 -14.45 -7.03 -6.20
C ALA A 21 -13.42 -6.61 -7.27
N LEU A 22 -12.60 -5.60 -6.98
CA LEU A 22 -11.53 -5.13 -7.86
C LEU A 22 -10.52 -6.24 -8.18
N VAL A 23 -9.99 -6.88 -7.15
CA VAL A 23 -9.00 -7.96 -7.32
C VAL A 23 -9.59 -9.14 -8.09
N LEU A 24 -10.80 -9.55 -7.76
CA LEU A 24 -11.46 -10.65 -8.48
C LEU A 24 -11.75 -10.29 -9.93
N SER A 25 -12.14 -9.06 -10.23
CA SER A 25 -12.37 -8.64 -11.61
C SER A 25 -11.10 -8.65 -12.45
N ALA A 26 -9.96 -8.29 -11.85
CA ALA A 26 -8.66 -8.27 -12.53
C ALA A 26 -8.07 -9.68 -12.74
N TYR A 27 -8.11 -10.51 -11.70
CA TYR A 27 -7.43 -11.82 -11.74
C TYR A 27 -8.34 -12.99 -12.13
N CYS A 28 -9.65 -12.81 -12.05
CA CYS A 28 -10.64 -13.85 -12.37
C CYS A 28 -11.76 -13.31 -13.28
N PRO A 29 -11.46 -12.81 -14.49
CA PRO A 29 -12.42 -12.14 -15.37
C PRO A 29 -13.58 -13.06 -15.84
N PHE A 30 -13.45 -14.37 -15.64
CA PHE A 30 -14.50 -15.35 -15.94
C PHE A 30 -15.58 -15.44 -14.87
N LEU A 31 -15.38 -14.82 -13.68
CA LEU A 31 -16.34 -14.84 -12.58
C LEU A 31 -17.44 -13.80 -12.76
N LYS A 32 -18.68 -14.20 -12.52
CA LYS A 32 -19.76 -13.25 -12.28
C LYS A 32 -19.70 -12.76 -10.84
N ILE A 33 -19.36 -11.50 -10.66
CA ILE A 33 -19.24 -10.89 -9.34
C ILE A 33 -20.52 -10.10 -9.06
N ARG A 34 -21.13 -10.31 -7.87
CA ARG A 34 -22.25 -9.52 -7.36
C ARG A 34 -21.85 -8.98 -5.99
N LEU A 35 -21.87 -7.68 -5.84
CA LEU A 35 -21.66 -7.02 -4.56
C LEU A 35 -22.99 -6.52 -4.00
N VAL A 36 -23.29 -6.90 -2.76
CA VAL A 36 -24.52 -6.54 -2.03
C VAL A 36 -24.14 -5.63 -0.86
N HIS A 37 -24.71 -4.43 -0.83
CA HIS A 37 -24.43 -3.45 0.23
C HIS A 37 -25.68 -2.62 0.53
N PRO A 38 -25.79 -1.99 1.72
CA PRO A 38 -26.87 -1.08 2.05
C PRO A 38 -26.82 0.16 1.13
N ARG A 39 -27.98 0.78 0.90
CA ARG A 39 -28.08 2.01 0.08
C ARG A 39 -27.25 3.16 0.65
N VAL A 40 -27.22 3.27 1.96
CA VAL A 40 -26.39 4.24 2.68
C VAL A 40 -25.29 3.44 3.38
N ASN A 41 -24.06 3.64 2.95
CA ASN A 41 -22.90 3.08 3.59
C ASN A 41 -22.19 4.22 4.33
N ASN A 42 -22.26 4.18 5.66
CA ASN A 42 -21.48 5.08 6.50
C ASN A 42 -20.26 4.28 6.99
N PRO A 43 -19.14 4.25 6.24
CA PRO A 43 -17.94 3.60 6.74
C PRO A 43 -17.53 4.28 8.06
N ILE A 44 -17.12 3.50 9.03
CA ILE A 44 -16.48 4.01 10.23
C ILE A 44 -15.14 4.56 9.77
N GLY A 45 -15.13 5.82 9.31
CA GLY A 45 -14.01 6.41 8.60
C GLY A 45 -12.78 6.61 9.46
N VAL A 46 -11.99 5.57 9.61
CA VAL A 46 -10.59 5.66 10.00
C VAL A 46 -9.77 5.61 8.72
N GLY A 47 -8.71 6.38 8.62
CA GLY A 47 -7.78 6.29 7.49
C GLY A 47 -7.27 4.85 7.35
N GLU A 48 -7.09 4.41 6.14
CA GLU A 48 -6.52 3.09 5.87
C GLU A 48 -5.07 3.20 5.42
N SER A 49 -4.28 2.23 5.85
CA SER A 49 -2.87 2.12 5.53
C SER A 49 -2.63 0.78 4.86
N THR A 50 -2.15 0.82 3.62
CA THR A 50 -2.01 -0.37 2.80
C THR A 50 -0.66 -1.08 2.99
N GLN A 51 -0.49 -2.21 2.31
CA GLN A 51 0.76 -2.95 2.22
C GLN A 51 1.44 -2.69 0.86
N PRO A 52 2.74 -3.00 0.71
CA PRO A 52 3.50 -2.73 -0.52
C PRO A 52 3.01 -3.44 -1.79
N ASP A 53 2.20 -4.49 -1.67
CA ASP A 53 1.60 -5.19 -2.81
C ASP A 53 0.31 -4.52 -3.34
N PHE A 54 -0.21 -3.54 -2.60
CA PHE A 54 -1.45 -2.86 -2.95
C PHE A 54 -1.37 -2.08 -4.27
N PRO A 55 -0.32 -1.30 -4.56
CA PRO A 55 -0.17 -0.63 -5.84
C PRO A 55 -0.21 -1.58 -7.03
N GLN A 56 0.44 -2.74 -6.90
CA GLN A 56 0.46 -3.76 -7.95
C GLN A 56 -0.94 -4.32 -8.25
N ARG A 57 -1.78 -4.47 -7.22
CA ARG A 57 -3.17 -4.90 -7.37
C ARG A 57 -4.03 -3.85 -8.09
N LEU A 58 -3.79 -2.57 -7.79
CA LEU A 58 -4.44 -1.47 -8.51
C LEU A 58 -4.01 -1.42 -9.97
N ALA A 59 -2.71 -1.56 -10.25
CA ALA A 59 -2.17 -1.61 -11.60
C ALA A 59 -2.75 -2.77 -12.41
N ALA A 60 -2.85 -3.97 -11.81
CA ALA A 60 -3.46 -5.14 -12.46
C ALA A 60 -4.94 -4.93 -12.81
N ALA A 61 -5.63 -4.06 -12.10
CA ALA A 61 -7.01 -3.67 -12.37
C ALA A 61 -7.14 -2.43 -13.28
N ASN A 62 -6.04 -1.97 -13.90
CA ASN A 62 -5.97 -0.79 -14.77
C ASN A 62 -6.45 0.51 -14.08
N VAL A 63 -6.19 0.66 -12.80
CA VAL A 63 -6.50 1.88 -12.07
C VAL A 63 -5.58 3.01 -12.51
N ASP A 64 -6.14 4.17 -12.86
CA ASP A 64 -5.37 5.38 -13.10
C ASP A 64 -4.85 5.96 -11.76
N PHE A 65 -3.54 5.90 -11.56
CA PHE A 65 -2.93 6.36 -10.32
C PHE A 65 -3.06 7.87 -10.10
N SER A 66 -3.09 8.66 -11.16
CA SER A 66 -3.25 10.11 -11.04
C SER A 66 -4.64 10.47 -10.55
N GLU A 67 -5.66 9.77 -11.05
CA GLU A 67 -7.03 9.91 -10.58
C GLU A 67 -7.16 9.37 -9.14
N PHE A 68 -6.63 8.18 -8.88
CA PHE A 68 -6.64 7.54 -7.57
C PHE A 68 -6.03 8.42 -6.47
N TYR A 69 -4.86 8.99 -6.73
CA TYR A 69 -4.18 9.87 -5.76
C TYR A 69 -5.03 11.09 -5.41
N ARG A 70 -5.65 11.71 -6.41
CA ARG A 70 -6.48 12.89 -6.21
C ARG A 70 -7.81 12.56 -5.52
N GLU A 71 -8.48 11.48 -5.95
CA GLU A 71 -9.82 11.16 -5.46
C GLU A 71 -9.84 10.47 -4.09
N CYS A 72 -8.75 9.82 -3.70
CA CYS A 72 -8.63 9.11 -2.42
C CYS A 72 -7.71 9.80 -1.41
N ASP A 73 -7.26 11.05 -1.67
CA ASP A 73 -6.32 11.81 -0.83
C ASP A 73 -5.10 10.97 -0.44
N VAL A 74 -4.51 10.31 -1.43
CA VAL A 74 -3.42 9.36 -1.21
C VAL A 74 -2.16 10.06 -0.79
N THR A 75 -1.53 9.55 0.28
CA THR A 75 -0.16 9.87 0.63
C THR A 75 0.69 8.59 0.65
N MET A 76 1.98 8.74 0.37
CA MET A 76 2.88 7.60 0.29
C MET A 76 3.28 7.12 1.67
N LYS A 77 3.27 5.80 1.84
CA LYS A 77 3.75 5.11 3.03
C LYS A 77 5.01 4.34 2.69
N CYS A 78 6.14 4.79 3.25
CA CYS A 78 7.46 4.25 2.95
C CYS A 78 7.94 3.20 3.95
N GLY A 79 7.20 2.99 5.02
CA GLY A 79 7.57 2.04 6.07
C GLY A 79 6.67 2.16 7.29
N ILE A 80 7.08 1.49 8.35
CA ILE A 80 6.40 1.48 9.64
C ILE A 80 7.41 1.84 10.73
N PHE A 81 7.06 2.79 11.57
CA PHE A 81 7.80 3.08 12.78
C PHE A 81 7.21 2.30 13.95
N TYR A 82 8.00 1.39 14.49
CA TYR A 82 7.63 0.62 15.68
C TYR A 82 8.20 1.31 16.91
N ARG A 83 7.34 1.60 17.89
CA ARG A 83 7.71 2.17 19.18
C ARG A 83 7.26 1.23 20.28
N ASP A 84 8.12 1.01 21.26
CA ASP A 84 7.84 0.16 22.44
C ASP A 84 7.42 -1.28 22.07
N TRP A 85 7.85 -1.77 20.90
CA TRP A 85 7.44 -3.07 20.40
C TRP A 85 8.11 -4.21 21.15
N ASN A 86 9.41 -4.12 21.37
CA ASN A 86 10.19 -5.14 22.05
C ASN A 86 10.32 -4.84 23.56
N THR A 87 10.76 -3.63 23.89
CA THR A 87 10.88 -3.12 25.27
C THR A 87 10.43 -1.66 25.30
N LEU A 88 9.97 -1.20 26.46
CA LEU A 88 9.60 0.21 26.65
C LEU A 88 10.79 1.13 26.37
N GLY A 89 10.62 2.11 25.52
CA GLY A 89 11.65 3.05 25.06
C GLY A 89 12.41 2.59 23.82
N ASP A 90 12.24 1.32 23.38
CA ASP A 90 12.83 0.83 22.16
C ASP A 90 12.03 1.26 20.93
N HIS A 91 12.72 1.53 19.83
CA HIS A 91 12.06 1.88 18.57
C HIS A 91 12.92 1.50 17.36
N TYR A 92 12.26 1.22 16.24
CA TYR A 92 12.92 0.98 14.97
C TYR A 92 12.01 1.26 13.77
N TRP A 93 12.62 1.53 12.64
CA TRP A 93 11.96 1.67 11.37
C TRP A 93 12.01 0.36 10.57
N HIS A 94 10.87 0.02 9.97
CA HIS A 94 10.77 -1.04 8.97
C HIS A 94 10.45 -0.40 7.62
N PRO A 95 11.46 -0.08 6.79
CA PRO A 95 11.25 0.51 5.47
C PRO A 95 10.66 -0.54 4.52
N PHE A 96 9.79 -0.10 3.61
CA PHE A 96 9.20 -0.98 2.60
C PHE A 96 10.03 -1.09 1.34
N THR A 97 10.90 -0.13 1.09
CA THR A 97 11.79 -0.20 -0.06
C THR A 97 12.87 -1.24 0.18
N ALA A 98 12.83 -2.30 -0.63
CA ALA A 98 14.04 -3.07 -0.87
C ALA A 98 15.01 -2.15 -1.59
N MET A 99 16.03 -1.66 -0.90
CA MET A 99 17.17 -1.07 -1.59
C MET A 99 17.80 -2.18 -2.43
N VAL A 100 18.23 -1.83 -3.63
CA VAL A 100 18.76 -2.74 -4.64
C VAL A 100 19.66 -3.80 -3.99
N ASP A 101 19.25 -5.06 -4.10
CA ASP A 101 20.03 -6.20 -3.63
C ASP A 101 21.28 -6.36 -4.51
N ASN A 102 22.40 -5.89 -4.00
CA ASN A 102 23.70 -6.12 -4.61
C ASN A 102 24.42 -7.30 -3.92
N GLY A 103 23.70 -8.42 -3.74
CA GLY A 103 24.28 -9.60 -3.12
C GLY A 103 23.65 -10.00 -1.77
N PRO A 104 24.32 -10.79 -0.93
CA PRO A 104 23.77 -11.35 0.31
C PRO A 104 23.47 -10.30 1.41
N TYR A 105 23.89 -9.06 1.20
CA TYR A 105 23.66 -7.95 2.13
C TYR A 105 22.89 -6.85 1.44
N THR A 106 21.71 -6.55 1.94
CA THR A 106 20.92 -5.41 1.46
C THR A 106 21.54 -4.10 1.94
N ALA A 107 21.27 -3.00 1.25
CA ALA A 107 21.69 -1.68 1.72
C ALA A 107 21.10 -1.34 3.11
N ALA A 108 19.98 -1.94 3.48
CA ALA A 108 19.44 -1.85 4.84
C ALA A 108 20.38 -2.48 5.88
N HIS A 109 20.95 -3.64 5.59
CA HIS A 109 21.97 -4.26 6.47
C HIS A 109 23.22 -3.39 6.60
N HIS A 110 23.65 -2.80 5.49
CA HIS A 110 24.82 -1.91 5.49
C HIS A 110 24.57 -0.66 6.34
N TYR A 111 23.40 -0.08 6.20
CA TYR A 111 23.02 1.10 6.99
C TYR A 111 22.86 0.75 8.49
N GLN A 112 22.31 -0.42 8.81
CA GLN A 112 22.25 -0.91 10.18
C GLN A 112 23.65 -1.06 10.81
N GLN A 113 24.62 -1.49 10.03
CA GLN A 113 26.01 -1.55 10.46
C GLN A 113 26.57 -0.14 10.73
N LEU A 114 26.33 0.83 9.84
CA LEU A 114 26.75 2.22 10.04
C LEU A 114 26.15 2.84 11.30
N ILE A 115 24.87 2.56 11.61
CA ILE A 115 24.23 3.02 12.85
C ILE A 115 24.94 2.43 14.08
N ARG A 116 25.31 1.14 14.05
CA ARG A 116 26.02 0.49 15.18
C ARG A 116 27.42 1.05 15.38
N GLU A 117 28.13 1.34 14.29
CA GLU A 117 29.50 1.86 14.33
C GLU A 117 29.56 3.35 14.69
N ASN A 118 28.60 4.14 14.25
CA ASN A 118 28.57 5.59 14.43
C ASN A 118 27.17 6.12 14.78
N PRO A 119 26.61 5.78 15.95
CA PRO A 119 25.25 6.13 16.31
C PRO A 119 24.97 7.62 16.49
N SER A 120 26.02 8.44 16.63
CA SER A 120 25.90 9.89 16.67
C SER A 120 25.74 10.55 15.30
N VAL A 121 26.06 9.83 14.22
CA VAL A 121 26.03 10.33 12.84
C VAL A 121 24.88 9.71 12.05
N TYR A 122 24.67 8.41 12.22
CA TYR A 122 23.65 7.66 11.51
C TYR A 122 22.53 7.27 12.45
N THR A 123 21.29 7.64 12.10
CA THR A 123 20.10 7.34 12.88
C THR A 123 19.06 6.63 12.00
N HIS A 124 18.16 5.89 12.63
CA HIS A 124 17.04 5.27 11.92
C HIS A 124 16.15 6.32 11.25
N GLU A 125 15.90 7.43 11.93
CA GLU A 125 15.13 8.55 11.41
C GLU A 125 15.78 9.19 10.18
N GLY A 126 17.10 9.39 10.23
CA GLY A 126 17.89 9.94 9.12
C GLY A 126 17.84 9.05 7.88
N TYR A 127 17.96 7.73 8.06
CA TYR A 127 17.81 6.76 6.98
C TYR A 127 16.42 6.82 6.36
N TYR A 128 15.38 6.76 7.19
CA TYR A 128 13.99 6.80 6.73
C TYR A 128 13.67 8.09 5.98
N ALA A 129 14.08 9.24 6.51
CA ALA A 129 13.90 10.54 5.88
C ALA A 129 14.59 10.60 4.51
N ALA A 130 15.81 10.09 4.39
CA ALA A 130 16.54 10.05 3.13
C ALA A 130 15.84 9.17 2.08
N VAL A 131 15.39 7.98 2.47
CA VAL A 131 14.66 7.05 1.60
C VAL A 131 13.34 7.67 1.14
N HIS A 132 12.57 8.27 2.05
CA HIS A 132 11.30 8.92 1.73
C HIS A 132 11.48 10.06 0.75
N THR A 133 12.42 10.99 1.03
CA THR A 133 12.67 12.16 0.20
C THR A 133 13.17 11.77 -1.20
N SER A 134 14.04 10.77 -1.27
CA SER A 134 14.55 10.28 -2.56
C SER A 134 13.45 9.68 -3.40
N TYR A 135 12.62 8.86 -2.81
CA TYR A 135 11.50 8.22 -3.51
C TYR A 135 10.45 9.24 -3.98
N GLU A 136 10.00 10.12 -3.09
CA GLU A 136 9.05 11.18 -3.42
C GLU A 136 9.56 12.05 -4.58
N THR A 137 10.86 12.35 -4.59
CA THR A 137 11.51 13.08 -5.69
C THR A 137 11.47 12.28 -6.99
N CYS A 138 11.74 10.99 -6.94
CA CYS A 138 11.69 10.12 -8.12
C CYS A 138 10.28 10.02 -8.71
N VAL A 139 9.27 9.90 -7.88
CA VAL A 139 7.87 9.87 -8.33
C VAL A 139 7.46 11.20 -8.96
N LYS A 140 7.75 12.33 -8.29
CA LYS A 140 7.46 13.68 -8.83
C LYS A 140 8.14 13.96 -10.15
N LYS A 141 9.28 13.33 -10.41
CA LYS A 141 10.04 13.45 -11.67
C LYS A 141 9.69 12.38 -12.70
N ASN A 142 8.71 11.53 -12.44
CA ASN A 142 8.35 10.37 -13.28
C ASN A 142 9.53 9.41 -13.55
N LEU A 143 10.47 9.31 -12.63
CA LEU A 143 11.63 8.41 -12.73
C LEU A 143 11.33 6.99 -12.23
N VAL A 144 10.28 6.84 -11.46
CA VAL A 144 9.82 5.55 -10.88
C VAL A 144 8.32 5.48 -11.06
N ALA A 145 7.82 4.34 -11.53
CA ALA A 145 6.40 4.11 -11.62
C ALA A 145 5.77 4.09 -10.20
N PRO A 146 4.61 4.74 -10.00
CA PRO A 146 3.95 4.79 -8.70
C PRO A 146 3.65 3.42 -8.08
N GLU A 147 3.45 2.40 -8.92
CA GLU A 147 3.21 1.01 -8.54
C GLU A 147 4.45 0.27 -8.05
N SER A 148 5.65 0.85 -8.20
CA SER A 148 6.89 0.22 -7.77
C SER A 148 7.17 0.47 -6.29
N ALA A 149 6.84 -0.49 -5.44
CA ALA A 149 7.44 -0.73 -4.12
C ALA A 149 7.00 0.12 -2.91
N LEU A 150 5.94 0.93 -2.97
CA LEU A 150 5.45 1.59 -1.75
C LEU A 150 4.00 1.24 -1.44
N ALA A 151 3.63 1.47 -0.19
CA ALA A 151 2.26 1.42 0.26
C ALA A 151 1.66 2.85 0.29
N PHE A 152 0.39 2.94 0.66
CA PHE A 152 -0.33 4.20 0.72
C PHE A 152 -1.04 4.37 2.07
N HIS A 153 -1.23 5.61 2.47
CA HIS A 153 -2.33 6.01 3.33
C HIS A 153 -3.43 6.57 2.45
N VAL A 154 -4.65 6.18 2.70
CA VAL A 154 -5.83 6.58 1.91
C VAL A 154 -6.99 6.98 2.82
N ASP A 155 -7.85 7.86 2.34
CA ASP A 155 -9.14 8.09 2.96
C ASP A 155 -10.05 6.89 2.67
N ALA A 156 -10.43 6.14 3.70
CA ALA A 156 -11.22 4.92 3.58
C ALA A 156 -12.61 5.17 2.96
N ALA A 157 -13.24 6.30 3.26
CA ALA A 157 -14.56 6.63 2.72
C ALA A 157 -14.45 6.95 1.23
N LYS A 158 -13.45 7.75 0.84
CA LYS A 158 -13.17 8.09 -0.55
C LYS A 158 -12.75 6.87 -1.36
N LEU A 159 -11.94 5.99 -0.80
CA LEU A 159 -11.54 4.74 -1.43
C LEU A 159 -12.75 3.90 -1.84
N ALA A 160 -13.71 3.69 -0.95
CA ALA A 160 -14.90 2.90 -1.25
C ALA A 160 -15.75 3.52 -2.38
N VAL A 161 -15.88 4.86 -2.39
CA VAL A 161 -16.59 5.59 -3.45
C VAL A 161 -15.86 5.48 -4.79
N TYR A 162 -14.54 5.69 -4.76
CA TYR A 162 -13.69 5.59 -5.95
C TYR A 162 -13.76 4.21 -6.59
N LEU A 163 -13.56 3.14 -5.79
CA LEU A 163 -13.59 1.77 -6.28
C LEU A 163 -14.95 1.39 -6.86
N ARG A 164 -16.03 1.85 -6.23
CA ARG A 164 -17.39 1.69 -6.78
C ARG A 164 -17.51 2.33 -8.17
N LYS A 165 -17.09 3.59 -8.32
CA LYS A 165 -17.11 4.31 -9.59
C LYS A 165 -16.29 3.60 -10.68
N HIS A 166 -15.14 3.06 -10.30
CA HIS A 166 -14.24 2.37 -11.23
C HIS A 166 -14.80 1.02 -11.71
N LEU A 167 -15.62 0.33 -10.89
CA LEU A 167 -16.15 -1.01 -11.17
C LEU A 167 -17.57 -1.02 -11.76
N THR A 168 -18.28 0.11 -11.78
CA THR A 168 -19.68 0.23 -12.28
C THR A 168 -19.77 1.13 -13.50
#